data_85a96a9b772daa88442d1321e39c31d5
#
_entry.id   85a96a9b772daa88442d1321e39c31d5
#
_cell.length_a   1.000
_cell.length_b   1.000
_cell.length_c   1.000
_cell.angle_alpha   90.00
_cell.angle_beta   90.00
_cell.angle_gamma   90.00
#
_symmetry.space_group_name_H-M   'P 1'
#
loop_
_entity.id
_entity.type
_entity.pdbx_description
1 polymer ?
#
loop_
_entity_poly.entity_id
_entity_poly.type
_entity_poly.pdbx_seq_one_letter_code
_entity_poly.pdbx_strand_id
1 'polypeptide(L)'
;RLFAEQTGEQLSYEALLAPLEDFTGFASDFFVGGQGANVTVPFKEQAFALADSLSDRARRAGAVNTLKKLANGSLLGDNTDGAGLVRDLTVNAGVNLKGQRILLLGAGGAVRGVLAPLLAEQPAALVIANRTVAKAEQLAREFADLGPVAASGYDWIDAPVDLIINGTSASLAGELPPIAPSLIEPGHTLCYDMMYGKEPTAFN
;
A
#
# COMPACT_ATOMS: atom_id res chain seq x y z
N ARG A 1 -22.10 0.32 -8.04
CA ARG A 1 -23.38 -0.24 -7.54
C ARG A 1 -23.49 -0.08 -6.02
N LEU A 2 -22.61 -0.68 -5.23
CA LEU A 2 -22.59 -0.57 -3.75
C LEU A 2 -22.58 0.87 -3.25
N PHE A 3 -21.79 1.76 -3.86
CA PHE A 3 -21.72 3.17 -3.49
C PHE A 3 -23.07 3.87 -3.69
N ALA A 4 -23.71 3.67 -4.84
CA ALA A 4 -25.00 4.25 -5.13
C ALA A 4 -26.10 3.72 -4.19
N GLU A 5 -26.02 2.43 -3.82
CA GLU A 5 -26.94 1.82 -2.84
C GLU A 5 -26.77 2.40 -1.42
N GLN A 6 -25.54 2.73 -1.02
CA GLN A 6 -25.24 3.27 0.31
C GLN A 6 -25.45 4.78 0.44
N THR A 7 -25.20 5.54 -0.63
CA THR A 7 -25.23 7.01 -0.59
C THR A 7 -26.47 7.61 -1.26
N GLY A 8 -27.19 6.84 -2.09
CA GLY A 8 -28.26 7.35 -2.95
C GLY A 8 -27.77 8.18 -4.14
N GLU A 9 -26.47 8.37 -4.29
CA GLU A 9 -25.89 9.14 -5.40
C GLU A 9 -25.73 8.27 -6.64
N GLN A 10 -26.10 8.83 -7.79
CA GLN A 10 -25.86 8.22 -9.10
C GLN A 10 -24.51 8.68 -9.62
N LEU A 11 -23.57 7.74 -9.77
CA LEU A 11 -22.29 8.00 -10.40
C LEU A 11 -21.94 6.91 -11.42
N SER A 12 -21.26 7.30 -12.50
CA SER A 12 -20.58 6.40 -13.42
C SER A 12 -19.18 6.14 -12.89
N TYR A 13 -18.76 4.87 -12.84
CA TYR A 13 -17.41 4.46 -12.46
C TYR A 13 -16.90 3.48 -13.51
N GLU A 14 -15.84 3.85 -14.20
CA GLU A 14 -15.29 3.11 -15.33
C GLU A 14 -13.80 2.84 -15.11
N ALA A 15 -13.32 1.69 -15.58
CA ALA A 15 -11.90 1.39 -15.64
C ALA A 15 -11.32 1.97 -16.94
N LEU A 16 -10.36 2.88 -16.81
CA LEU A 16 -9.71 3.54 -17.93
C LEU A 16 -8.24 3.12 -18.00
N LEU A 17 -7.77 2.81 -19.20
CA LEU A 17 -6.36 2.50 -19.46
C LEU A 17 -5.64 3.79 -19.84
N ALA A 18 -4.88 4.36 -18.91
CA ALA A 18 -4.06 5.53 -19.17
C ALA A 18 -2.79 5.16 -19.97
N PRO A 19 -2.34 6.00 -20.92
CA PRO A 19 -1.09 5.78 -21.64
C PRO A 19 0.12 5.94 -20.71
N LEU A 20 1.14 5.10 -20.91
CA LEU A 20 2.34 5.11 -20.06
C LEU A 20 3.15 6.39 -20.23
N GLU A 21 3.16 6.96 -21.42
CA GLU A 21 3.98 8.12 -21.79
C GLU A 21 3.33 9.45 -21.43
N ASP A 22 1.99 9.48 -21.23
CA ASP A 22 1.25 10.74 -20.97
C ASP A 22 0.09 10.56 -20.00
N PHE A 23 0.39 10.11 -18.80
CA PHE A 23 -0.60 10.04 -17.70
C PHE A 23 -1.15 11.43 -17.34
N THR A 24 -0.29 12.46 -17.34
CA THR A 24 -0.67 13.82 -16.93
C THR A 24 -1.68 14.43 -17.89
N GLY A 25 -1.45 14.37 -19.19
CA GLY A 25 -2.40 14.84 -20.20
C GLY A 25 -3.72 14.08 -20.14
N PHE A 26 -3.65 12.75 -20.10
CA PHE A 26 -4.83 11.89 -19.96
C PHE A 26 -5.67 12.21 -18.71
N ALA A 27 -5.02 12.38 -17.55
CA ALA A 27 -5.72 12.73 -16.31
C ALA A 27 -6.33 14.13 -16.37
N SER A 28 -5.63 15.10 -16.96
CA SER A 28 -6.15 16.46 -17.15
C SER A 28 -7.41 16.47 -18.00
N ASP A 29 -7.42 15.74 -19.11
CA ASP A 29 -8.60 15.60 -19.99
C ASP A 29 -9.75 14.90 -19.25
N PHE A 30 -9.48 13.85 -18.49
CA PHE A 30 -10.48 13.18 -17.67
C PHE A 30 -11.13 14.16 -16.68
N PHE A 31 -10.34 14.99 -16.00
CA PHE A 31 -10.85 15.94 -14.99
C PHE A 31 -11.58 17.16 -15.57
N VAL A 32 -11.71 17.31 -16.90
CA VAL A 32 -12.65 18.28 -17.49
C VAL A 32 -14.08 17.98 -17.02
N GLY A 33 -14.49 16.70 -17.06
CA GLY A 33 -15.82 16.24 -16.63
C GLY A 33 -15.82 15.35 -15.37
N GLY A 34 -14.71 14.67 -15.10
CA GLY A 34 -14.55 13.73 -13.98
C GLY A 34 -14.49 14.43 -12.63
N GLN A 35 -15.00 13.77 -11.59
CA GLN A 35 -15.03 14.29 -10.22
C GLN A 35 -13.99 13.64 -9.32
N GLY A 36 -13.55 12.44 -9.66
CA GLY A 36 -12.54 11.70 -8.92
C GLY A 36 -12.04 10.49 -9.68
N ALA A 37 -10.88 9.99 -9.29
CA ALA A 37 -10.27 8.80 -9.88
C ALA A 37 -9.49 8.01 -8.85
N ASN A 38 -9.58 6.68 -8.92
CA ASN A 38 -8.57 5.83 -8.30
C ASN A 38 -7.43 5.61 -9.28
N VAL A 39 -6.21 5.64 -8.76
CA VAL A 39 -4.98 5.49 -9.53
C VAL A 39 -4.21 4.26 -9.02
N THR A 40 -3.84 3.40 -9.95
CA THR A 40 -3.06 2.20 -9.63
C THR A 40 -1.68 2.23 -10.29
N VAL A 41 -0.93 1.15 -10.16
CA VAL A 41 0.39 0.97 -10.79
C VAL A 41 0.29 1.17 -12.32
N PRO A 42 1.24 1.89 -12.95
CA PRO A 42 2.46 2.46 -12.37
C PRO A 42 2.35 3.96 -12.01
N PHE A 43 1.17 4.55 -11.99
CA PHE A 43 0.93 6.00 -12.06
C PHE A 43 0.83 6.72 -10.70
N LYS A 44 0.97 6.04 -9.56
CA LYS A 44 0.75 6.65 -8.23
C LYS A 44 1.69 7.81 -7.91
N GLU A 45 2.94 7.75 -8.40
CA GLU A 45 3.92 8.86 -8.24
C GLU A 45 3.61 10.03 -9.19
N GLN A 46 3.15 9.74 -10.39
CA GLN A 46 2.72 10.79 -11.33
C GLN A 46 1.44 11.48 -10.84
N ALA A 47 0.50 10.73 -10.25
CA ALA A 47 -0.68 11.28 -9.61
C ALA A 47 -0.34 12.14 -8.38
N PHE A 48 0.72 11.77 -7.64
CA PHE A 48 1.25 12.60 -6.55
C PHE A 48 1.78 13.94 -7.08
N ALA A 49 2.53 13.93 -8.18
CA ALA A 49 3.05 15.15 -8.80
C ALA A 49 1.95 16.02 -9.45
N LEU A 50 0.85 15.40 -9.89
CA LEU A 50 -0.28 16.09 -10.52
C LEU A 50 -1.19 16.80 -9.51
N ALA A 51 -1.26 16.33 -8.27
CA ALA A 51 -2.19 16.85 -7.27
C ALA A 51 -1.77 18.25 -6.80
N ASP A 52 -2.72 19.20 -6.79
CA ASP A 52 -2.51 20.57 -6.28
C ASP A 52 -2.36 20.61 -4.76
N SER A 53 -2.99 19.68 -4.08
CA SER A 53 -2.90 19.50 -2.64
C SER A 53 -2.87 18.02 -2.26
N LEU A 54 -2.27 17.71 -1.13
CA LEU A 54 -2.08 16.33 -0.68
C LEU A 54 -2.57 16.15 0.75
N SER A 55 -3.22 15.03 1.02
CA SER A 55 -3.44 14.59 2.40
C SER A 55 -2.09 14.27 3.07
N ASP A 56 -2.05 14.29 4.41
CA ASP A 56 -0.83 13.99 5.15
C ASP A 56 -0.31 12.57 4.85
N ARG A 57 -1.23 11.60 4.72
CA ARG A 57 -0.86 10.22 4.38
C ARG A 57 -0.33 10.07 2.94
N ALA A 58 -0.88 10.82 1.97
CA ALA A 58 -0.35 10.85 0.61
C ALA A 58 1.03 11.50 0.55
N ARG A 59 1.21 12.62 1.28
CA ARG A 59 2.50 13.30 1.39
C ARG A 59 3.56 12.38 1.98
N ARG A 60 3.21 11.66 3.04
CA ARG A 60 4.11 10.71 3.69
C ARG A 60 4.43 9.51 2.80
N ALA A 61 3.43 8.99 2.08
CA ALA A 61 3.60 7.90 1.14
C ALA A 61 4.42 8.28 -0.10
N GLY A 62 4.48 9.57 -0.48
CA GLY A 62 5.07 10.00 -1.76
C GLY A 62 4.32 9.44 -2.97
N ALA A 63 3.05 9.06 -2.80
CA ALA A 63 2.24 8.41 -3.82
C ALA A 63 0.76 8.70 -3.58
N VAL A 64 0.00 8.82 -4.65
CA VAL A 64 -1.45 9.05 -4.65
C VAL A 64 -2.15 7.90 -5.35
N ASN A 65 -3.11 7.28 -4.68
CA ASN A 65 -4.00 6.28 -5.28
C ASN A 65 -5.43 6.78 -5.49
N THR A 66 -5.73 8.00 -5.01
CA THR A 66 -7.06 8.61 -5.11
C THR A 66 -6.91 10.10 -5.41
N LEU A 67 -7.50 10.56 -6.49
CA LEU A 67 -7.60 11.97 -6.86
C LEU A 67 -9.05 12.43 -6.73
N LYS A 68 -9.26 13.58 -6.10
CA LYS A 68 -10.59 14.22 -5.96
C LYS A 68 -10.54 15.64 -6.50
N LYS A 69 -11.46 15.98 -7.42
CA LYS A 69 -11.66 17.34 -7.85
C LYS A 69 -12.44 18.13 -6.80
N LEU A 70 -11.89 19.23 -6.36
CA LEU A 70 -12.52 20.12 -5.38
C LEU A 70 -13.44 21.13 -6.10
N ALA A 71 -14.30 21.81 -5.35
CA ALA A 71 -15.27 22.79 -5.88
C ALA A 71 -14.60 23.95 -6.65
N ASN A 72 -13.36 24.30 -6.30
CA ASN A 72 -12.56 25.32 -7.00
C ASN A 72 -11.83 24.78 -8.23
N GLY A 73 -12.02 23.52 -8.58
CA GLY A 73 -11.38 22.86 -9.72
C GLY A 73 -10.02 22.25 -9.44
N SER A 74 -9.40 22.50 -8.27
CA SER A 74 -8.10 21.91 -7.90
C SER A 74 -8.24 20.42 -7.57
N LEU A 75 -7.12 19.67 -7.66
CA LEU A 75 -7.05 18.26 -7.37
C LEU A 75 -6.45 18.01 -5.98
N LEU A 76 -7.21 17.31 -5.14
CA LEU A 76 -6.70 16.75 -3.89
C LEU A 76 -6.25 15.31 -4.13
N GLY A 77 -4.99 15.03 -3.81
CA GLY A 77 -4.42 13.68 -3.83
C GLY A 77 -4.45 13.03 -2.46
N ASP A 78 -4.87 11.78 -2.41
CA ASP A 78 -4.91 10.97 -1.20
C ASP A 78 -4.29 9.58 -1.43
N ASN A 79 -3.85 8.93 -0.35
CA ASN A 79 -3.42 7.54 -0.36
C ASN A 79 -4.21 6.75 0.68
N THR A 80 -5.08 5.88 0.20
CA THR A 80 -5.97 5.07 1.05
C THR A 80 -5.49 3.64 1.24
N ASP A 81 -4.38 3.22 0.59
CA ASP A 81 -3.89 1.83 0.64
C ASP A 81 -3.60 1.39 2.08
N GLY A 82 -2.85 2.20 2.82
CA GLY A 82 -2.47 1.86 4.18
C GLY A 82 -3.64 1.87 5.15
N ALA A 83 -4.55 2.83 5.04
CA ALA A 83 -5.76 2.86 5.86
C ALA A 83 -6.67 1.66 5.55
N GLY A 84 -6.74 1.26 4.27
CA GLY A 84 -7.47 0.06 3.83
C GLY A 84 -6.88 -1.22 4.43
N LEU A 85 -5.55 -1.38 4.33
CA LEU A 85 -4.84 -2.53 4.88
C LEU A 85 -5.04 -2.66 6.40
N VAL A 86 -4.81 -1.58 7.15
CA VAL A 86 -4.99 -1.59 8.61
C VAL A 86 -6.44 -1.93 8.99
N ARG A 87 -7.40 -1.34 8.30
CA ARG A 87 -8.82 -1.65 8.53
C ARG A 87 -9.13 -3.12 8.24
N ASP A 88 -8.63 -3.67 7.16
CA ASP A 88 -8.86 -5.07 6.79
C ASP A 88 -8.26 -6.02 7.85
N LEU A 89 -7.02 -5.80 8.25
CA LEU A 89 -6.37 -6.57 9.30
C LEU A 89 -7.09 -6.47 10.63
N THR A 90 -7.44 -5.24 11.08
CA THR A 90 -7.98 -5.04 12.43
C THR A 90 -9.49 -5.34 12.54
N VAL A 91 -10.27 -5.00 11.52
CA VAL A 91 -11.74 -5.12 11.58
C VAL A 91 -12.22 -6.43 10.96
N ASN A 92 -11.73 -6.78 9.74
CA ASN A 92 -12.21 -7.96 9.04
C ASN A 92 -11.50 -9.24 9.52
N ALA A 93 -10.17 -9.19 9.66
CA ALA A 93 -9.39 -10.33 10.14
C ALA A 93 -9.27 -10.39 11.69
N GLY A 94 -9.66 -9.34 12.41
CA GLY A 94 -9.64 -9.30 13.88
C GLY A 94 -8.23 -9.27 14.48
N VAL A 95 -7.21 -8.87 13.73
CA VAL A 95 -5.82 -8.86 14.16
C VAL A 95 -5.55 -7.65 15.04
N ASN A 96 -4.98 -7.86 16.21
CA ASN A 96 -4.45 -6.77 17.03
C ASN A 96 -3.00 -6.48 16.60
N LEU A 97 -2.75 -5.37 15.93
CA LEU A 97 -1.41 -5.01 15.44
C LEU A 97 -0.49 -4.46 16.54
N LYS A 98 -1.05 -3.98 17.65
CA LYS A 98 -0.26 -3.42 18.75
C LYS A 98 0.61 -4.48 19.40
N GLY A 99 1.90 -4.17 19.49
CA GLY A 99 2.90 -5.07 20.10
C GLY A 99 3.33 -6.24 19.22
N GLN A 100 2.82 -6.35 17.99
CA GLN A 100 3.19 -7.41 17.04
C GLN A 100 4.55 -7.15 16.40
N ARG A 101 5.22 -8.22 16.01
CA ARG A 101 6.43 -8.22 15.17
C ARG A 101 5.99 -8.39 13.71
N ILE A 102 6.13 -7.36 12.91
CA ILE A 102 5.65 -7.31 11.53
C ILE A 102 6.82 -7.41 10.56
N LEU A 103 6.76 -8.34 9.62
CA LEU A 103 7.65 -8.43 8.47
C LEU A 103 6.92 -7.91 7.22
N LEU A 104 7.44 -6.86 6.60
CA LEU A 104 6.90 -6.25 5.40
C LEU A 104 7.84 -6.53 4.22
N LEU A 105 7.38 -7.30 3.24
CA LEU A 105 8.17 -7.73 2.10
C LEU A 105 8.05 -6.75 0.93
N GLY A 106 9.19 -6.29 0.44
CA GLY A 106 9.30 -5.30 -0.62
C GLY A 106 9.68 -3.92 -0.13
N ALA A 107 10.03 -3.01 -1.05
CA ALA A 107 10.36 -1.61 -0.78
C ALA A 107 9.91 -0.69 -1.93
N GLY A 108 8.79 -1.03 -2.56
CA GLY A 108 8.14 -0.23 -3.61
C GLY A 108 7.07 0.71 -3.06
N GLY A 109 6.36 1.39 -3.97
CA GLY A 109 5.32 2.36 -3.63
C GLY A 109 4.16 1.78 -2.81
N ALA A 110 3.81 0.50 -2.99
CA ALA A 110 2.79 -0.17 -2.20
C ALA A 110 3.22 -0.28 -0.72
N VAL A 111 4.45 -0.75 -0.47
CA VAL A 111 5.05 -0.84 0.87
C VAL A 111 5.16 0.54 1.51
N ARG A 112 5.66 1.53 0.77
CA ARG A 112 5.76 2.90 1.25
C ARG A 112 4.41 3.46 1.72
N GLY A 113 3.33 3.16 0.98
CA GLY A 113 1.97 3.61 1.28
C GLY A 113 1.37 3.06 2.57
N VAL A 114 1.86 1.91 3.05
CA VAL A 114 1.30 1.24 4.24
C VAL A 114 2.13 1.43 5.51
N LEU A 115 3.38 1.91 5.39
CA LEU A 115 4.30 2.04 6.53
C LEU A 115 3.77 2.94 7.65
N ALA A 116 3.37 4.17 7.33
CA ALA A 116 2.89 5.11 8.34
C ALA A 116 1.62 4.60 9.07
N PRO A 117 0.57 4.11 8.37
CA PRO A 117 -0.57 3.49 9.02
C PRO A 117 -0.23 2.29 9.90
N LEU A 118 0.67 1.40 9.47
CA LEU A 118 1.08 0.25 10.28
C LEU A 118 1.86 0.68 11.53
N LEU A 119 2.77 1.65 11.42
CA LEU A 119 3.52 2.17 12.57
C LEU A 119 2.62 2.91 13.57
N ALA A 120 1.54 3.55 13.09
CA ALA A 120 0.54 4.19 13.96
C ALA A 120 -0.19 3.20 14.88
N GLU A 121 -0.27 1.92 14.49
CA GLU A 121 -0.81 0.84 15.32
C GLU A 121 0.13 0.35 16.43
N GLN A 122 1.29 0.96 16.59
CA GLN A 122 2.28 0.68 17.65
C GLN A 122 2.76 -0.78 17.67
N PRO A 123 3.25 -1.34 16.55
CA PRO A 123 3.87 -2.68 16.58
C PRO A 123 5.12 -2.68 17.47
N ALA A 124 5.49 -3.84 18.02
CA ALA A 124 6.73 -3.98 18.78
C ALA A 124 7.97 -3.81 17.88
N ALA A 125 7.88 -4.28 16.63
CA ALA A 125 8.90 -4.11 15.60
C ALA A 125 8.27 -4.22 14.20
N LEU A 126 8.77 -3.44 13.26
CA LEU A 126 8.46 -3.57 11.83
C LEU A 126 9.77 -3.69 11.07
N VAL A 127 9.93 -4.79 10.34
CA VAL A 127 11.11 -5.05 9.51
C VAL A 127 10.71 -4.99 8.04
N ILE A 128 11.39 -4.14 7.27
CA ILE A 128 11.23 -4.07 5.82
C ILE A 128 12.28 -4.97 5.20
N ALA A 129 11.86 -6.06 4.54
CA ALA A 129 12.78 -6.95 3.82
C ALA A 129 12.68 -6.76 2.32
N ASN A 130 13.82 -6.57 1.67
CA ASN A 130 13.84 -6.38 0.22
C ASN A 130 15.11 -6.96 -0.42
N ARG A 131 14.99 -7.44 -1.66
CA ARG A 131 16.13 -7.94 -2.46
C ARG A 131 17.24 -6.90 -2.58
N THR A 132 16.89 -5.64 -2.79
CA THR A 132 17.84 -4.51 -2.77
C THR A 132 17.75 -3.86 -1.39
N VAL A 133 18.63 -4.27 -0.48
CA VAL A 133 18.61 -3.84 0.94
C VAL A 133 18.63 -2.31 1.07
N ALA A 134 19.43 -1.61 0.26
CA ALA A 134 19.54 -0.16 0.28
C ALA A 134 18.18 0.57 0.12
N LYS A 135 17.23 -0.01 -0.64
CA LYS A 135 15.87 0.55 -0.76
C LYS A 135 15.07 0.40 0.54
N ALA A 136 15.19 -0.74 1.20
CA ALA A 136 14.55 -0.97 2.50
C ALA A 136 15.15 -0.06 3.59
N GLU A 137 16.49 0.10 3.60
CA GLU A 137 17.18 1.02 4.51
C GLU A 137 16.76 2.47 4.32
N GLN A 138 16.58 2.90 3.07
CA GLN A 138 16.08 4.24 2.77
C GLN A 138 14.69 4.45 3.39
N LEU A 139 13.76 3.51 3.16
CA LEU A 139 12.43 3.59 3.75
C LEU A 139 12.48 3.55 5.28
N ALA A 140 13.29 2.67 5.87
CA ALA A 140 13.42 2.60 7.32
C ALA A 140 13.90 3.94 7.91
N ARG A 141 14.89 4.59 7.29
CA ARG A 141 15.36 5.93 7.71
C ARG A 141 14.27 7.00 7.57
N GLU A 142 13.52 6.99 6.47
CA GLU A 142 12.46 7.97 6.22
C GLU A 142 11.28 7.87 7.18
N PHE A 143 11.03 6.69 7.76
CA PHE A 143 9.91 6.43 8.66
C PHE A 143 10.32 6.19 10.12
N ALA A 144 11.61 6.34 10.46
CA ALA A 144 12.14 6.09 11.80
C ALA A 144 11.54 6.99 12.89
N ASP A 145 11.01 8.15 12.51
CA ASP A 145 10.33 9.09 13.42
C ASP A 145 8.94 8.60 13.87
N LEU A 146 8.37 7.61 13.19
CA LEU A 146 7.02 7.10 13.48
C LEU A 146 7.00 5.85 14.36
N GLY A 147 8.14 5.18 14.55
CA GLY A 147 8.19 3.98 15.39
C GLY A 147 9.34 3.04 15.08
N PRO A 148 9.35 1.85 15.67
CA PRO A 148 10.44 0.89 15.55
C PRO A 148 10.42 0.22 14.17
N VAL A 149 11.13 0.81 13.21
CA VAL A 149 11.28 0.28 11.85
C VAL A 149 12.75 -0.02 11.56
N ALA A 150 13.01 -1.21 11.00
CA ALA A 150 14.32 -1.68 10.58
C ALA A 150 14.29 -2.18 9.14
N ALA A 151 15.46 -2.34 8.54
CA ALA A 151 15.62 -2.89 7.19
C ALA A 151 16.46 -4.16 7.19
N SER A 152 16.18 -5.07 6.27
CA SER A 152 16.91 -6.33 6.12
C SER A 152 16.92 -6.81 4.65
N GLY A 153 17.86 -7.70 4.33
CA GLY A 153 17.71 -8.65 3.23
C GLY A 153 16.81 -9.82 3.65
N TYR A 154 16.41 -10.64 2.71
CA TYR A 154 15.60 -11.82 3.01
C TYR A 154 16.34 -12.86 3.87
N ASP A 155 17.67 -12.92 3.77
CA ASP A 155 18.51 -13.92 4.45
C ASP A 155 18.89 -13.55 5.89
N TRP A 156 18.53 -12.34 6.36
CA TRP A 156 18.96 -11.81 7.65
C TRP A 156 17.83 -11.70 8.69
N ILE A 157 16.74 -12.42 8.46
CA ILE A 157 15.60 -12.46 9.36
C ILE A 157 15.70 -13.79 10.12
N ASP A 158 16.02 -13.72 11.41
CA ASP A 158 16.43 -14.88 12.23
C ASP A 158 15.43 -15.28 13.31
N ALA A 159 14.29 -14.62 13.38
CA ALA A 159 13.30 -14.90 14.42
C ALA A 159 11.88 -14.94 13.85
N PRO A 160 11.01 -15.79 14.39
CA PRO A 160 9.59 -15.83 14.02
C PRO A 160 8.93 -14.47 14.18
N VAL A 161 7.96 -14.18 13.31
CA VAL A 161 7.17 -12.97 13.31
C VAL A 161 5.69 -13.28 13.42
N ASP A 162 4.91 -12.34 13.92
CA ASP A 162 3.47 -12.53 14.14
C ASP A 162 2.67 -12.29 12.84
N LEU A 163 3.16 -11.37 11.99
CA LEU A 163 2.51 -10.99 10.75
C LEU A 163 3.54 -10.80 9.63
N ILE A 164 3.31 -11.44 8.49
CA ILE A 164 4.07 -11.24 7.25
C ILE A 164 3.14 -10.61 6.22
N ILE A 165 3.51 -9.44 5.72
CA ILE A 165 2.76 -8.72 4.67
C ILE A 165 3.58 -8.73 3.39
N ASN A 166 3.07 -9.35 2.34
CA ASN A 166 3.69 -9.29 1.02
C ASN A 166 3.23 -8.06 0.24
N GLY A 167 4.13 -7.11 0.03
CA GLY A 167 3.96 -5.94 -0.82
C GLY A 167 4.78 -6.00 -2.11
N THR A 168 5.30 -7.19 -2.47
CA THR A 168 6.04 -7.41 -3.73
C THR A 168 5.10 -7.79 -4.86
N SER A 169 5.58 -7.65 -6.10
CA SER A 169 4.86 -8.14 -7.28
C SER A 169 5.10 -9.63 -7.58
N ALA A 170 5.82 -10.36 -6.72
CA ALA A 170 6.16 -11.78 -6.93
C ALA A 170 4.91 -12.64 -7.15
N SER A 171 3.88 -12.44 -6.32
CA SER A 171 2.61 -13.17 -6.45
C SER A 171 1.91 -12.99 -7.79
N LEU A 172 2.07 -11.84 -8.45
CA LEU A 172 1.52 -11.60 -9.79
C LEU A 172 2.22 -12.45 -10.87
N ALA A 173 3.47 -12.84 -10.62
CA ALA A 173 4.24 -13.75 -11.47
C ALA A 173 4.10 -15.23 -11.03
N GLY A 174 3.28 -15.53 -10.01
CA GLY A 174 3.17 -16.87 -9.42
C GLY A 174 4.40 -17.29 -8.60
N GLU A 175 5.23 -16.32 -8.19
CA GLU A 175 6.43 -16.55 -7.42
C GLU A 175 6.22 -16.24 -5.94
N LEU A 176 7.01 -16.89 -5.08
CA LEU A 176 7.06 -16.60 -3.64
C LEU A 176 8.26 -15.73 -3.33
N PRO A 177 8.12 -14.75 -2.41
CA PRO A 177 9.29 -14.07 -1.86
C PRO A 177 10.22 -15.09 -1.17
N PRO A 178 11.56 -14.99 -1.36
CA PRO A 178 12.50 -15.98 -0.85
C PRO A 178 12.78 -15.78 0.65
N ILE A 179 11.76 -16.00 1.49
CA ILE A 179 11.87 -15.96 2.95
C ILE A 179 12.04 -17.37 3.52
N ALA A 180 12.75 -17.48 4.63
CA ALA A 180 12.95 -18.75 5.29
C ALA A 180 11.63 -19.28 5.89
N PRO A 181 11.27 -20.58 5.69
CA PRO A 181 10.08 -21.16 6.32
C PRO A 181 10.06 -21.07 7.85
N SER A 182 11.23 -20.98 8.48
CA SER A 182 11.36 -20.85 9.94
C SER A 182 10.81 -19.54 10.51
N LEU A 183 10.50 -18.56 9.66
CA LEU A 183 9.84 -17.31 10.06
C LEU A 183 8.34 -17.50 10.31
N ILE A 184 7.77 -18.59 9.81
CA ILE A 184 6.35 -18.92 9.91
C ILE A 184 6.16 -19.95 11.01
N GLU A 185 5.51 -19.55 12.08
CA GLU A 185 5.07 -20.46 13.14
C GLU A 185 3.63 -20.88 12.85
N PRO A 186 3.39 -22.19 12.52
CA PRO A 186 2.06 -22.67 12.18
C PRO A 186 1.04 -22.40 13.29
N GLY A 187 -0.10 -21.83 12.94
CA GLY A 187 -1.16 -21.47 13.88
C GLY A 187 -0.93 -20.17 14.66
N HIS A 188 0.21 -19.50 14.45
CA HIS A 188 0.53 -18.22 15.08
C HIS A 188 0.79 -17.11 14.05
N THR A 189 1.70 -17.34 13.10
CA THR A 189 2.05 -16.33 12.08
C THR A 189 0.92 -16.16 11.07
N LEU A 190 0.41 -14.95 10.93
CA LEU A 190 -0.50 -14.58 9.86
C LEU A 190 0.29 -14.15 8.61
N CYS A 191 -0.10 -14.66 7.45
CA CYS A 191 0.41 -14.21 6.15
C CYS A 191 -0.67 -13.42 5.42
N TYR A 192 -0.32 -12.22 4.95
CA TYR A 192 -1.22 -11.33 4.22
C TYR A 192 -0.59 -10.90 2.90
N ASP A 193 -1.28 -11.10 1.78
CA ASP A 193 -0.81 -10.65 0.47
C ASP A 193 -1.56 -9.37 0.06
N MET A 194 -0.81 -8.30 -0.23
CA MET A 194 -1.39 -7.06 -0.77
C MET A 194 -1.77 -7.19 -2.25
N MET A 195 -1.28 -8.25 -2.92
CA MET A 195 -1.69 -8.58 -4.28
C MET A 195 -2.95 -9.45 -4.23
N TYR A 196 -3.88 -9.19 -5.12
CA TYR A 196 -5.14 -9.93 -5.20
C TYR A 196 -5.50 -10.23 -6.66
N GLY A 197 -6.28 -11.27 -6.86
CA GLY A 197 -6.74 -11.75 -8.15
C GLY A 197 -8.07 -12.48 -8.06
N LYS A 198 -8.46 -13.16 -9.13
CA LYS A 198 -9.65 -14.02 -9.13
C LYS A 198 -9.42 -15.31 -8.33
N GLU A 199 -8.20 -15.79 -8.33
CA GLU A 199 -7.75 -16.97 -7.61
C GLU A 199 -6.82 -16.54 -6.46
N PRO A 200 -6.69 -17.36 -5.39
CA PRO A 200 -5.69 -17.14 -4.35
C PRO A 200 -4.29 -16.98 -4.95
N THR A 201 -3.49 -16.09 -4.39
CA THR A 201 -2.10 -15.93 -4.83
C THR A 201 -1.24 -17.09 -4.33
N ALA A 202 -0.05 -17.27 -4.89
CA ALA A 202 0.89 -18.29 -4.44
C ALA A 202 1.34 -18.08 -2.98
N PHE A 203 1.16 -16.88 -2.44
CA PHE A 203 1.55 -16.52 -1.07
C PHE A 203 0.49 -16.91 -0.02
N ASN A 204 -0.77 -17.04 -0.40
CA ASN A 204 -1.90 -17.35 0.50
C ASN A 204 -2.33 -18.82 0.44
#